data_afaa9f0018a5f3db8705238c30c1bf1d
#
_entry.id   afaa9f0018a5f3db8705238c30c1bf1d
#
_cell.length_a   1.000
_cell.length_b   1.000
_cell.length_c   1.000
_cell.angle_alpha   90.00
_cell.angle_beta   90.00
_cell.angle_gamma   90.00
#
_symmetry.space_group_name_H-M   'P 1'
#
loop_
_entity.id
_entity.type
_entity.pdbx_description
1 polymer ?
#
loop_
_entity_poly.entity_id
_entity_poly.type
_entity_poly.pdbx_seq_one_letter_code
_entity_poly.pdbx_strand_id
1 'polypeptide(L)'
;MFRRVRAMAKSKLTAANFVKAYNSFALPILRYGFGILKWTKTELLQLDRKMRKVLTKAGFHHPKSNTHRLYMSRADGGRGIKSLWDTYKEECSKLATYLRTNSRGDPLTSWISEMEGKKPKNTSILRFKDEEESLVKIHAEEHLDAYKECEMHGQWMAERDDIASVDVIQSEKWLKYSNLTPETESVLVAAQEQTLATNYVRNSLWKIKCSPLCRLCKEKPETIRHIISGCKQLVGTKYTNRHDKVDKYIHWNLLKDRGIEVCRNWFEHVPEKVTECGETTIMWDSPITTDKKVCANRPDITIHDRKERKAVLIDFSVPYDTNIVEKTAEKLIKYKDLEIEIQKCWNLKETSTVPVIIGALGTVSTDHKQYLKNLSENINPNVVQKTALLGTANILRNVLSINAKPKNTSVEK
;
A
#
# COMPACT_ATOMS: atom_id res chain seq x y z
N MET A 1 -14.92 -24.17 -5.85
CA MET A 1 -14.02 -23.03 -5.71
C MET A 1 -14.67 -21.71 -6.15
N PHE A 2 -15.01 -21.48 -7.42
CA PHE A 2 -15.56 -20.20 -7.94
C PHE A 2 -16.83 -19.70 -7.21
N ARG A 3 -17.74 -20.63 -6.81
CA ARG A 3 -18.94 -20.28 -6.04
C ARG A 3 -18.57 -19.60 -4.70
N ARG A 4 -17.56 -20.13 -3.99
CA ARG A 4 -17.08 -19.56 -2.72
C ARG A 4 -16.44 -18.19 -2.94
N VAL A 5 -15.60 -18.02 -3.97
CA VAL A 5 -14.98 -16.71 -4.26
C VAL A 5 -16.03 -15.65 -4.60
N ARG A 6 -17.09 -16.01 -5.37
CA ARG A 6 -18.19 -15.09 -5.64
C ARG A 6 -18.98 -14.71 -4.38
N ALA A 7 -19.16 -15.65 -3.45
CA ALA A 7 -19.80 -15.37 -2.17
C ALA A 7 -18.94 -14.42 -1.30
N MET A 8 -17.62 -14.69 -1.22
CA MET A 8 -16.66 -13.79 -0.54
C MET A 8 -16.65 -12.39 -1.15
N ALA A 9 -16.74 -12.27 -2.48
CA ALA A 9 -16.78 -10.98 -3.17
C ALA A 9 -18.02 -10.14 -2.86
N LYS A 10 -19.12 -10.79 -2.45
CA LYS A 10 -20.34 -10.10 -2.00
C LYS A 10 -20.28 -9.66 -0.53
N SER A 11 -19.33 -10.20 0.24
CA SER A 11 -19.12 -9.85 1.64
C SER A 11 -18.34 -8.53 1.77
N LYS A 12 -18.42 -7.88 2.93
CA LYS A 12 -17.68 -6.64 3.23
C LYS A 12 -16.28 -6.89 3.79
N LEU A 13 -15.60 -7.93 3.30
CA LEU A 13 -14.23 -8.25 3.73
C LEU A 13 -13.25 -7.17 3.27
N THR A 14 -12.29 -6.86 4.12
CA THR A 14 -11.10 -6.09 3.72
C THR A 14 -10.26 -6.91 2.74
N ALA A 15 -9.41 -6.25 1.94
CA ALA A 15 -8.55 -6.94 0.98
C ALA A 15 -7.68 -8.03 1.63
N ALA A 16 -7.09 -7.74 2.80
CA ALA A 16 -6.27 -8.69 3.54
C ALA A 16 -7.09 -9.91 4.00
N ASN A 17 -8.31 -9.69 4.51
CA ASN A 17 -9.19 -10.78 4.95
C ASN A 17 -9.76 -11.57 3.76
N PHE A 18 -10.00 -10.91 2.62
CA PHE A 18 -10.38 -11.59 1.38
C PHE A 18 -9.30 -12.57 0.92
N VAL A 19 -8.01 -12.15 0.95
CA VAL A 19 -6.88 -13.03 0.62
C VAL A 19 -6.80 -14.21 1.57
N LYS A 20 -6.90 -13.99 2.88
CA LYS A 20 -6.94 -15.07 3.87
C LYS A 20 -8.08 -16.03 3.59
N ALA A 21 -9.29 -15.53 3.36
CA ALA A 21 -10.47 -16.34 3.04
C ALA A 21 -10.30 -17.14 1.74
N TYR A 22 -9.74 -16.52 0.69
CA TYR A 22 -9.44 -17.21 -0.56
C TYR A 22 -8.47 -18.38 -0.33
N ASN A 23 -7.32 -18.10 0.30
CA ASN A 23 -6.27 -19.10 0.50
C ASN A 23 -6.70 -20.21 1.47
N SER A 24 -7.58 -19.92 2.46
CA SER A 24 -7.99 -20.88 3.48
C SER A 24 -9.30 -21.64 3.18
N PHE A 25 -10.21 -21.07 2.39
CA PHE A 25 -11.54 -21.66 2.18
C PHE A 25 -11.91 -21.93 0.72
N ALA A 26 -11.34 -21.20 -0.23
CA ALA A 26 -11.64 -21.40 -1.64
C ALA A 26 -10.64 -22.32 -2.34
N LEU A 27 -9.35 -22.05 -2.17
CA LEU A 27 -8.25 -22.81 -2.74
C LEU A 27 -8.22 -24.28 -2.28
N PRO A 28 -8.44 -24.62 -0.99
CA PRO A 28 -8.39 -25.99 -0.50
C PRO A 28 -9.34 -26.95 -1.17
N ILE A 29 -10.42 -26.47 -1.81
CA ILE A 29 -11.34 -27.34 -2.58
C ILE A 29 -10.61 -28.10 -3.71
N LEU A 30 -9.65 -27.43 -4.37
CA LEU A 30 -8.85 -28.07 -5.43
C LEU A 30 -7.58 -28.71 -4.85
N ARG A 31 -6.94 -28.01 -3.89
CA ARG A 31 -5.73 -28.45 -3.23
C ARG A 31 -5.84 -29.87 -2.65
N TYR A 32 -6.98 -30.21 -2.04
CA TYR A 32 -7.24 -31.53 -1.47
C TYR A 32 -7.04 -32.67 -2.49
N GLY A 33 -7.38 -32.43 -3.75
CA GLY A 33 -7.22 -33.42 -4.82
C GLY A 33 -5.89 -33.38 -5.57
N PHE A 34 -4.97 -32.46 -5.26
CA PHE A 34 -3.76 -32.25 -6.08
C PHE A 34 -2.79 -33.43 -6.08
N GLY A 35 -2.69 -34.16 -4.99
CA GLY A 35 -1.86 -35.37 -4.92
C GLY A 35 -2.51 -36.62 -5.54
N ILE A 36 -3.83 -36.63 -5.77
CA ILE A 36 -4.60 -37.77 -6.22
C ILE A 36 -5.01 -37.64 -7.69
N LEU A 37 -5.53 -36.48 -8.06
CA LEU A 37 -6.02 -36.20 -9.39
C LEU A 37 -4.87 -35.64 -10.27
N LYS A 38 -4.78 -36.18 -11.47
CA LYS A 38 -3.79 -35.70 -12.45
C LYS A 38 -4.29 -34.39 -13.07
N TRP A 39 -3.57 -33.32 -12.78
CA TRP A 39 -3.78 -32.01 -13.39
C TRP A 39 -2.66 -31.69 -14.38
N THR A 40 -3.01 -31.14 -15.51
CA THR A 40 -2.04 -30.56 -16.45
C THR A 40 -1.81 -29.08 -16.12
N LYS A 41 -0.61 -28.58 -16.46
CA LYS A 41 -0.29 -27.14 -16.33
C LYS A 41 -1.33 -26.28 -17.04
N THR A 42 -1.73 -26.68 -18.25
CA THR A 42 -2.70 -25.95 -19.07
C THR A 42 -4.06 -25.81 -18.40
N GLU A 43 -4.58 -26.89 -17.79
CA GLU A 43 -5.85 -26.88 -17.07
C GLU A 43 -5.81 -25.93 -15.86
N LEU A 44 -4.75 -26.01 -15.05
CA LEU A 44 -4.61 -25.15 -13.86
C LEU A 44 -4.43 -23.68 -14.24
N LEU A 45 -3.64 -23.37 -15.27
CA LEU A 45 -3.52 -22.01 -15.79
C LEU A 45 -4.81 -21.46 -16.40
N GLN A 46 -5.65 -22.33 -17.02
CA GLN A 46 -6.99 -21.93 -17.47
C GLN A 46 -7.92 -21.62 -16.29
N LEU A 47 -7.85 -22.40 -15.21
CA LEU A 47 -8.61 -22.15 -14.00
C LEU A 47 -8.13 -20.85 -13.33
N ASP A 48 -6.82 -20.59 -13.23
CA ASP A 48 -6.27 -19.32 -12.75
C ASP A 48 -6.78 -18.13 -13.58
N ARG A 49 -6.80 -18.27 -14.92
CA ARG A 49 -7.36 -17.23 -15.82
C ARG A 49 -8.84 -16.97 -15.54
N LYS A 50 -9.64 -18.02 -15.34
CA LYS A 50 -11.06 -17.90 -14.96
C LYS A 50 -11.19 -17.23 -13.60
N MET A 51 -10.30 -17.55 -12.64
CA MET A 51 -10.28 -16.95 -11.31
C MET A 51 -9.97 -15.46 -11.36
N ARG A 52 -8.95 -15.05 -12.10
CA ARG A 52 -8.63 -13.63 -12.31
C ARG A 52 -9.82 -12.84 -12.84
N LYS A 53 -10.59 -13.41 -13.78
CA LYS A 53 -11.83 -12.77 -14.27
C LYS A 53 -12.87 -12.58 -13.14
N VAL A 54 -12.99 -13.53 -12.22
CA VAL A 54 -13.88 -13.39 -11.06
C VAL A 54 -13.37 -12.30 -10.10
N LEU A 55 -12.08 -12.28 -9.81
CA LEU A 55 -11.43 -11.27 -8.96
C LEU A 55 -11.57 -9.86 -9.55
N THR A 56 -11.42 -9.72 -10.87
CA THR A 56 -11.62 -8.44 -11.57
C THR A 56 -13.07 -7.95 -11.47
N LYS A 57 -14.05 -8.85 -11.71
CA LYS A 57 -15.48 -8.50 -11.54
C LYS A 57 -15.84 -8.15 -10.09
N ALA A 58 -15.10 -8.69 -9.14
CA ALA A 58 -15.24 -8.38 -7.71
C ALA A 58 -14.54 -7.08 -7.28
N GLY A 59 -13.86 -6.38 -8.19
CA GLY A 59 -13.08 -5.17 -7.88
C GLY A 59 -11.77 -5.44 -7.12
N PHE A 60 -11.42 -6.72 -6.90
CA PHE A 60 -10.19 -7.08 -6.20
C PHE A 60 -8.93 -6.87 -7.06
N HIS A 61 -9.04 -7.02 -8.36
CA HIS A 61 -7.91 -6.93 -9.30
C HIS A 61 -8.27 -6.04 -10.48
N HIS A 62 -7.42 -5.08 -10.80
CA HIS A 62 -7.65 -4.23 -11.98
C HIS A 62 -7.39 -5.02 -13.27
N PRO A 63 -8.24 -4.88 -14.31
CA PRO A 63 -8.15 -5.73 -15.51
C PRO A 63 -6.84 -5.60 -16.30
N LYS A 64 -6.11 -4.51 -16.13
CA LYS A 64 -4.83 -4.24 -16.77
C LYS A 64 -3.63 -4.40 -15.84
N SER A 65 -3.84 -4.74 -14.55
CA SER A 65 -2.78 -4.98 -13.59
C SER A 65 -2.00 -6.25 -13.90
N ASN A 66 -0.74 -6.28 -13.47
CA ASN A 66 0.17 -7.39 -13.69
C ASN A 66 -0.26 -8.65 -12.92
N THR A 67 -0.15 -9.80 -13.55
CA THR A 67 -0.54 -11.09 -12.96
C THR A 67 0.47 -11.60 -11.93
N HIS A 68 1.76 -11.33 -12.10
CA HIS A 68 2.78 -11.71 -11.13
C HIS A 68 2.54 -11.02 -9.79
N ARG A 69 2.27 -9.72 -9.80
CA ARG A 69 1.93 -8.96 -8.59
C ARG A 69 0.71 -9.50 -7.84
N LEU A 70 -0.26 -10.10 -8.56
CA LEU A 70 -1.40 -10.75 -7.92
C LEU A 70 -0.96 -11.93 -7.04
N TYR A 71 0.07 -12.66 -7.46
CA TYR A 71 0.57 -13.86 -6.79
C TYR A 71 1.72 -13.62 -5.83
N MET A 72 2.46 -12.53 -5.96
CA MET A 72 3.50 -12.11 -5.01
C MET A 72 2.94 -12.00 -3.58
N SER A 73 3.81 -12.20 -2.60
CA SER A 73 3.45 -12.05 -1.19
C SER A 73 3.07 -10.60 -0.86
N ARG A 74 2.23 -10.42 0.16
CA ARG A 74 1.86 -9.06 0.62
C ARG A 74 3.02 -8.35 1.33
N ALA A 75 4.01 -9.10 1.79
CA ALA A 75 5.23 -8.53 2.37
C ALA A 75 6.12 -7.89 1.30
N ASP A 76 6.09 -8.45 0.09
CA ASP A 76 6.89 -8.00 -1.05
C ASP A 76 6.11 -7.07 -2.01
N GLY A 77 5.05 -6.46 -1.52
CA GLY A 77 4.23 -5.53 -2.30
C GLY A 77 3.17 -6.19 -3.18
N GLY A 78 2.97 -7.50 -3.10
CA GLY A 78 1.99 -8.25 -3.87
C GLY A 78 0.60 -8.28 -3.26
N ARG A 79 -0.33 -8.96 -3.96
CA ARG A 79 -1.72 -9.11 -3.51
C ARG A 79 -1.96 -10.37 -2.68
N GLY A 80 -1.03 -11.34 -2.68
CA GLY A 80 -1.03 -12.53 -1.82
C GLY A 80 -2.02 -13.63 -2.18
N ILE A 81 -2.59 -13.62 -3.38
CA ILE A 81 -3.41 -14.71 -3.91
C ILE A 81 -2.48 -15.85 -4.33
N LYS A 82 -2.74 -17.05 -3.88
CA LYS A 82 -1.98 -18.22 -4.34
C LYS A 82 -2.44 -18.68 -5.71
N SER A 83 -1.48 -18.90 -6.62
CA SER A 83 -1.68 -19.51 -7.93
C SER A 83 -2.04 -21.00 -7.77
N LEU A 84 -2.92 -21.51 -8.62
CA LEU A 84 -3.28 -22.92 -8.62
C LEU A 84 -2.13 -23.80 -9.09
N TRP A 85 -1.38 -23.33 -10.09
CA TRP A 85 -0.24 -24.08 -10.61
C TRP A 85 0.88 -24.20 -9.58
N ASP A 86 1.23 -23.12 -8.90
CA ASP A 86 2.29 -23.14 -7.89
C ASP A 86 1.87 -23.96 -6.67
N THR A 87 0.60 -23.80 -6.23
CA THR A 87 0.05 -24.64 -5.15
C THR A 87 0.06 -26.13 -5.52
N TYR A 88 -0.22 -26.46 -6.79
CA TYR A 88 -0.14 -27.85 -7.27
C TYR A 88 1.27 -28.41 -7.17
N LYS A 89 2.28 -27.64 -7.64
CA LYS A 89 3.69 -28.03 -7.50
C LYS A 89 4.08 -28.26 -6.05
N GLU A 90 3.74 -27.29 -5.16
CA GLU A 90 4.03 -27.36 -3.73
C GLU A 90 3.43 -28.61 -3.06
N GLU A 91 2.16 -28.91 -3.33
CA GLU A 91 1.50 -30.08 -2.72
C GLU A 91 2.02 -31.42 -3.27
N CYS A 92 2.26 -31.50 -4.57
CA CYS A 92 2.83 -32.69 -5.17
C CYS A 92 4.27 -32.96 -4.70
N SER A 93 5.10 -31.91 -4.53
CA SER A 93 6.45 -32.04 -3.99
C SER A 93 6.42 -32.51 -2.54
N LYS A 94 5.60 -31.90 -1.68
CA LYS A 94 5.42 -32.35 -0.28
C LYS A 94 5.01 -33.81 -0.19
N LEU A 95 4.07 -34.25 -1.02
CA LEU A 95 3.63 -35.64 -1.04
C LEU A 95 4.74 -36.57 -1.54
N ALA A 96 5.47 -36.17 -2.59
CA ALA A 96 6.61 -36.93 -3.08
C ALA A 96 7.69 -37.10 -2.03
N THR A 97 8.05 -36.03 -1.33
CA THR A 97 9.00 -36.05 -0.20
C THR A 97 8.51 -36.96 0.92
N TYR A 98 7.25 -36.82 1.31
CA TYR A 98 6.62 -37.69 2.33
C TYR A 98 6.73 -39.16 1.95
N LEU A 99 6.38 -39.55 0.73
CA LEU A 99 6.47 -40.92 0.24
C LEU A 99 7.92 -41.46 0.29
N ARG A 100 8.91 -40.69 -0.14
CA ARG A 100 10.33 -41.09 -0.12
C ARG A 100 10.85 -41.27 1.30
N THR A 101 10.51 -40.34 2.19
CA THR A 101 11.01 -40.36 3.57
C THR A 101 10.39 -41.51 4.37
N ASN A 102 9.11 -41.79 4.18
CA ASN A 102 8.39 -42.76 5.01
C ASN A 102 8.28 -44.16 4.38
N SER A 103 8.71 -44.36 3.13
CA SER A 103 8.62 -45.66 2.43
C SER A 103 9.39 -46.80 3.11
N ARG A 104 10.36 -46.50 3.97
CA ARG A 104 11.14 -47.52 4.71
C ARG A 104 10.50 -47.96 6.02
N GLY A 105 9.58 -47.12 6.58
CA GLY A 105 9.00 -47.36 7.92
C GLY A 105 7.54 -47.76 7.94
N ASP A 106 6.81 -47.53 6.84
CA ASP A 106 5.37 -47.79 6.76
C ASP A 106 5.04 -48.61 5.51
N PRO A 107 4.42 -49.82 5.69
CA PRO A 107 4.08 -50.70 4.57
C PRO A 107 3.19 -50.07 3.50
N LEU A 108 2.24 -49.21 3.91
CA LEU A 108 1.33 -48.54 2.97
C LEU A 108 2.08 -47.52 2.10
N THR A 109 2.90 -46.68 2.71
CA THR A 109 3.72 -45.69 1.95
C THR A 109 4.75 -46.39 1.07
N SER A 110 5.33 -47.53 1.51
CA SER A 110 6.21 -48.34 0.69
C SER A 110 5.49 -48.86 -0.55
N TRP A 111 4.31 -49.44 -0.38
CA TRP A 111 3.50 -49.95 -1.50
C TRP A 111 3.08 -48.83 -2.46
N ILE A 112 2.61 -47.71 -1.94
CA ILE A 112 2.26 -46.53 -2.78
C ILE A 112 3.48 -46.06 -3.57
N SER A 113 4.65 -45.94 -2.93
CA SER A 113 5.89 -45.52 -3.58
C SER A 113 6.31 -46.46 -4.70
N GLU A 114 6.18 -47.78 -4.49
CA GLU A 114 6.43 -48.79 -5.52
C GLU A 114 5.47 -48.66 -6.70
N MET A 115 4.18 -48.49 -6.43
CA MET A 115 3.16 -48.29 -7.46
C MET A 115 3.38 -47.00 -8.26
N GLU A 116 3.82 -45.91 -7.60
CA GLU A 116 4.19 -44.67 -8.24
C GLU A 116 5.45 -44.83 -9.11
N GLY A 117 6.42 -45.64 -8.67
CA GLY A 117 7.64 -45.98 -9.42
C GLY A 117 7.37 -46.74 -10.72
N LYS A 118 6.29 -47.52 -10.76
CA LYS A 118 5.84 -48.25 -11.96
C LYS A 118 5.12 -47.37 -13.00
N LYS A 119 4.69 -46.16 -12.61
CA LYS A 119 4.05 -45.22 -13.53
C LYS A 119 5.08 -44.56 -14.48
N PRO A 120 4.66 -44.14 -15.68
CA PRO A 120 5.52 -43.32 -16.56
C PRO A 120 6.02 -42.07 -15.83
N LYS A 121 7.31 -41.71 -16.03
CA LYS A 121 7.97 -40.57 -15.30
C LYS A 121 7.16 -39.27 -15.34
N ASN A 122 6.47 -38.97 -16.44
CA ASN A 122 5.66 -37.77 -16.60
C ASN A 122 4.31 -37.81 -15.86
N THR A 123 3.93 -38.94 -15.29
CA THR A 123 2.64 -39.14 -14.60
C THR A 123 2.79 -39.43 -13.13
N SER A 124 3.95 -39.96 -12.72
CA SER A 124 4.24 -40.25 -11.32
C SER A 124 4.38 -38.97 -10.50
N ILE A 125 3.89 -38.99 -9.25
CA ILE A 125 4.09 -37.92 -8.28
C ILE A 125 5.58 -37.84 -7.87
N LEU A 126 6.32 -38.94 -7.92
CA LEU A 126 7.74 -39.01 -7.59
C LEU A 126 8.64 -38.24 -8.59
N ARG A 127 8.08 -37.71 -9.69
CA ARG A 127 8.81 -36.79 -10.60
C ARG A 127 9.17 -35.46 -9.93
N PHE A 128 8.40 -35.05 -8.91
CA PHE A 128 8.70 -33.84 -8.17
C PHE A 128 9.90 -34.09 -7.27
N LYS A 129 10.95 -33.26 -7.44
CA LYS A 129 12.21 -33.40 -6.70
C LYS A 129 12.00 -33.00 -5.24
N ASP A 130 12.85 -33.51 -4.36
CA ASP A 130 13.04 -32.95 -3.06
C ASP A 130 13.83 -31.67 -3.24
N GLU A 131 13.23 -30.55 -2.94
CA GLU A 131 13.91 -29.25 -2.93
C GLU A 131 14.22 -28.92 -1.47
N GLU A 132 15.49 -28.65 -1.18
CA GLU A 132 15.98 -28.27 0.16
C GLU A 132 15.35 -26.95 0.59
N GLU A 133 15.06 -26.05 -0.36
CA GLU A 133 14.34 -24.82 -0.10
C GLU A 133 12.84 -24.97 -0.29
N SER A 134 12.10 -24.17 0.48
CA SER A 134 10.64 -24.13 0.37
C SER A 134 10.21 -23.60 -1.01
N LEU A 135 9.55 -24.45 -1.81
CA LEU A 135 8.95 -24.05 -3.10
C LEU A 135 8.10 -22.78 -2.99
N VAL A 136 7.51 -22.54 -1.82
CA VAL A 136 6.74 -21.32 -1.56
C VAL A 136 7.61 -20.07 -1.69
N LYS A 137 8.85 -20.12 -1.18
CA LYS A 137 9.81 -18.99 -1.30
C LYS A 137 10.27 -18.84 -2.75
N ILE A 138 10.67 -19.93 -3.40
CA ILE A 138 11.12 -19.92 -4.80
C ILE A 138 10.04 -19.32 -5.71
N HIS A 139 8.78 -19.74 -5.59
CA HIS A 139 7.70 -19.19 -6.41
C HIS A 139 7.41 -17.70 -6.09
N ALA A 140 7.57 -17.29 -4.83
CA ALA A 140 7.40 -15.89 -4.46
C ALA A 140 8.49 -15.01 -5.09
N GLU A 141 9.75 -15.47 -5.09
CA GLU A 141 10.89 -14.82 -5.72
C GLU A 141 10.74 -14.79 -7.25
N GLU A 142 10.38 -15.92 -7.89
CA GLU A 142 10.09 -15.98 -9.34
C GLU A 142 9.04 -14.94 -9.77
N HIS A 143 7.99 -14.76 -8.96
CA HIS A 143 6.96 -13.77 -9.26
C HIS A 143 7.45 -12.33 -9.03
N LEU A 144 8.27 -12.09 -8.02
CA LEU A 144 8.85 -10.77 -7.74
C LEU A 144 9.80 -10.35 -8.85
N ASP A 145 10.71 -11.24 -9.25
CA ASP A 145 11.69 -10.98 -10.31
C ASP A 145 10.99 -10.73 -11.65
N ALA A 146 10.09 -11.62 -12.04
CA ALA A 146 9.30 -11.44 -13.26
C ALA A 146 8.43 -10.16 -13.23
N TYR A 147 8.02 -9.68 -12.06
CA TYR A 147 7.32 -8.41 -11.94
C TYR A 147 8.27 -7.22 -12.11
N LYS A 148 9.46 -7.25 -11.49
CA LYS A 148 10.47 -6.19 -11.57
C LYS A 148 11.02 -6.03 -12.99
N GLU A 149 11.11 -7.10 -13.76
CA GLU A 149 11.50 -7.07 -15.17
C GLU A 149 10.47 -6.39 -16.10
N CYS A 150 9.23 -6.17 -15.63
CA CYS A 150 8.22 -5.49 -16.42
C CYS A 150 8.46 -3.98 -16.45
N GLU A 151 8.98 -3.46 -17.57
CA GLU A 151 9.36 -2.05 -17.75
C GLU A 151 8.31 -1.04 -17.27
N MET A 152 7.03 -1.26 -17.55
CA MET A 152 5.95 -0.34 -17.15
C MET A 152 5.40 -0.67 -15.76
N HIS A 153 5.04 -1.93 -15.52
CA HIS A 153 4.37 -2.31 -14.27
C HIS A 153 5.32 -2.33 -13.07
N GLY A 154 6.57 -2.75 -13.28
CA GLY A 154 7.60 -2.82 -12.25
C GLY A 154 8.28 -1.49 -11.96
N GLN A 155 8.17 -0.51 -12.89
CA GLN A 155 8.92 0.75 -12.84
C GLN A 155 8.82 1.47 -11.49
N TRP A 156 7.61 1.67 -10.97
CA TRP A 156 7.42 2.37 -9.69
C TRP A 156 8.13 1.66 -8.54
N MET A 157 8.09 0.33 -8.50
CA MET A 157 8.76 -0.46 -7.46
C MET A 157 10.28 -0.38 -7.60
N ALA A 158 10.82 -0.48 -8.81
CA ALA A 158 12.24 -0.34 -9.09
C ALA A 158 12.75 1.05 -8.71
N GLU A 159 12.10 2.13 -9.19
CA GLU A 159 12.45 3.51 -8.85
C GLU A 159 12.43 3.79 -7.34
N ARG A 160 11.49 3.18 -6.60
CA ARG A 160 11.41 3.29 -5.15
C ARG A 160 12.54 2.54 -4.45
N ASP A 161 12.82 1.30 -4.88
CA ASP A 161 13.80 0.41 -4.26
C ASP A 161 15.24 0.91 -4.49
N ASP A 162 15.48 1.70 -5.53
CA ASP A 162 16.76 2.36 -5.81
C ASP A 162 17.08 3.52 -4.85
N ILE A 163 16.11 4.00 -4.07
CA ILE A 163 16.32 5.09 -3.12
C ILE A 163 16.82 4.53 -1.79
N ALA A 164 18.10 4.71 -1.48
CA ALA A 164 18.76 4.15 -0.29
C ALA A 164 18.11 4.49 1.05
N SER A 165 17.43 5.65 1.17
CA SER A 165 16.76 6.09 2.40
C SER A 165 15.29 5.67 2.49
N VAL A 166 14.80 4.80 1.59
CA VAL A 166 13.45 4.25 1.66
C VAL A 166 13.41 3.02 2.55
N ASP A 167 12.47 2.97 3.49
CA ASP A 167 12.09 1.75 4.19
C ASP A 167 11.10 0.95 3.34
N VAL A 168 11.62 0.02 2.53
CA VAL A 168 10.83 -0.83 1.63
C VAL A 168 9.81 -1.65 2.42
N ILE A 169 10.22 -2.22 3.55
CA ILE A 169 9.33 -3.06 4.39
C ILE A 169 8.17 -2.24 4.95
N GLN A 170 8.44 -1.07 5.52
CA GLN A 170 7.41 -0.19 6.05
C GLN A 170 6.51 0.36 4.94
N SER A 171 7.08 0.65 3.78
CA SER A 171 6.35 1.13 2.60
C SER A 171 5.27 0.14 2.13
N GLU A 172 5.47 -1.17 2.32
CA GLU A 172 4.50 -2.20 1.93
C GLU A 172 3.54 -2.63 3.05
N LYS A 173 3.77 -2.19 4.30
CA LYS A 173 2.92 -2.60 5.45
C LYS A 173 1.45 -2.23 5.32
N TRP A 174 1.12 -1.21 4.54
CA TRP A 174 -0.28 -0.83 4.28
C TRP A 174 -1.09 -1.98 3.66
N LEU A 175 -0.49 -2.80 2.82
CA LEU A 175 -1.15 -3.98 2.25
C LEU A 175 -1.65 -4.95 3.33
N LYS A 176 -0.92 -5.08 4.44
CA LYS A 176 -1.23 -5.99 5.54
C LYS A 176 -2.13 -5.37 6.61
N TYR A 177 -1.86 -4.10 6.98
CA TYR A 177 -2.42 -3.50 8.20
C TYR A 177 -3.44 -2.38 7.97
N SER A 178 -3.56 -1.83 6.75
CA SER A 178 -4.46 -0.70 6.51
C SER A 178 -5.95 -1.08 6.50
N ASN A 179 -6.29 -2.37 6.38
CA ASN A 179 -7.67 -2.83 6.29
C ASN A 179 -8.48 -2.13 5.17
N LEU A 180 -7.85 -1.87 4.03
CA LEU A 180 -8.53 -1.28 2.87
C LEU A 180 -9.55 -2.25 2.25
N THR A 181 -10.57 -1.69 1.60
CA THR A 181 -11.46 -2.50 0.77
C THR A 181 -10.73 -3.03 -0.45
N PRO A 182 -11.13 -4.17 -1.02
CA PRO A 182 -10.52 -4.73 -2.22
C PRO A 182 -10.43 -3.73 -3.38
N GLU A 183 -11.47 -2.93 -3.58
CA GLU A 183 -11.54 -1.93 -4.64
C GLU A 183 -10.56 -0.76 -4.41
N THR A 184 -10.39 -0.33 -3.15
CA THR A 184 -9.45 0.75 -2.85
C THR A 184 -8.02 0.30 -3.03
N GLU A 185 -7.68 -0.90 -2.52
CA GLU A 185 -6.38 -1.49 -2.71
C GLU A 185 -6.08 -1.72 -4.20
N SER A 186 -7.06 -2.19 -4.98
CA SER A 186 -6.93 -2.39 -6.42
C SER A 186 -6.61 -1.10 -7.19
N VAL A 187 -7.24 0.02 -6.81
CA VAL A 187 -6.97 1.33 -7.44
C VAL A 187 -5.55 1.80 -7.12
N LEU A 188 -5.08 1.66 -5.87
CA LEU A 188 -3.73 2.05 -5.48
C LEU A 188 -2.66 1.21 -6.17
N VAL A 189 -2.83 -0.12 -6.21
CA VAL A 189 -1.94 -1.03 -6.93
C VAL A 189 -1.92 -0.70 -8.42
N ALA A 190 -3.07 -0.47 -9.04
CA ALA A 190 -3.16 -0.09 -10.46
C ALA A 190 -2.51 1.29 -10.74
N ALA A 191 -2.50 2.19 -9.76
CA ALA A 191 -1.79 3.46 -9.86
C ALA A 191 -0.27 3.25 -9.82
N GLN A 192 0.24 2.42 -8.91
CA GLN A 192 1.65 2.05 -8.83
C GLN A 192 2.12 1.38 -10.14
N GLU A 193 1.27 0.56 -10.76
CA GLU A 193 1.53 -0.11 -12.05
C GLU A 193 1.26 0.76 -13.28
N GLN A 194 0.84 2.01 -13.10
CA GLN A 194 0.52 2.94 -14.19
C GLN A 194 -0.58 2.44 -15.16
N THR A 195 -1.48 1.57 -14.69
CA THR A 195 -2.49 0.89 -15.53
C THR A 195 -3.85 1.56 -15.54
N LEU A 196 -4.06 2.60 -14.72
CA LEU A 196 -5.31 3.35 -14.72
C LEU A 196 -5.51 4.12 -16.02
N ALA A 197 -6.75 4.30 -16.43
CA ALA A 197 -7.15 4.92 -17.71
C ALA A 197 -6.95 6.45 -17.72
N THR A 198 -5.71 6.91 -17.49
CA THR A 198 -5.35 8.30 -17.70
C THR A 198 -5.34 8.63 -19.19
N ASN A 199 -5.49 9.92 -19.54
CA ASN A 199 -5.43 10.34 -20.94
C ASN A 199 -4.08 9.98 -21.59
N TYR A 200 -2.98 10.09 -20.83
CA TYR A 200 -1.66 9.68 -21.30
C TYR A 200 -1.62 8.18 -21.64
N VAL A 201 -2.08 7.32 -20.72
CA VAL A 201 -2.14 5.86 -20.94
C VAL A 201 -3.06 5.50 -22.10
N ARG A 202 -4.23 6.13 -22.18
CA ARG A 202 -5.19 5.90 -23.27
C ARG A 202 -4.61 6.26 -24.63
N ASN A 203 -3.96 7.42 -24.73
CA ASN A 203 -3.36 7.87 -25.99
C ASN A 203 -2.09 7.09 -26.33
N SER A 204 -1.10 7.07 -25.42
CA SER A 204 0.24 6.59 -25.72
C SER A 204 0.35 5.07 -25.71
N LEU A 205 -0.33 4.37 -24.77
CA LEU A 205 -0.22 2.93 -24.61
C LEU A 205 -1.38 2.18 -25.30
N TRP A 206 -2.62 2.64 -25.12
CA TRP A 206 -3.77 1.95 -25.71
C TRP A 206 -4.11 2.43 -27.10
N LYS A 207 -3.36 3.42 -27.64
CA LYS A 207 -3.53 3.98 -28.99
C LYS A 207 -4.96 4.49 -29.26
N ILE A 208 -5.65 4.94 -28.23
CA ILE A 208 -6.97 5.58 -28.34
C ILE A 208 -6.76 7.03 -28.76
N LYS A 209 -7.40 7.45 -29.84
CA LYS A 209 -7.30 8.84 -30.34
C LYS A 209 -7.96 9.81 -29.33
N CYS A 210 -7.18 10.37 -28.42
CA CYS A 210 -7.57 11.39 -27.47
C CYS A 210 -6.36 12.28 -27.11
N SER A 211 -6.59 13.46 -26.57
CA SER A 211 -5.49 14.30 -26.08
C SER A 211 -4.79 13.61 -24.91
N PRO A 212 -3.45 13.53 -24.84
CA PRO A 212 -2.72 12.99 -23.70
C PRO A 212 -2.70 13.96 -22.51
N LEU A 213 -3.14 15.21 -22.67
CA LEU A 213 -3.10 16.24 -21.65
C LEU A 213 -4.11 16.00 -20.52
N CYS A 214 -3.77 16.51 -19.35
CA CYS A 214 -4.60 16.44 -18.16
C CYS A 214 -5.98 17.04 -18.39
N ARG A 215 -7.03 16.30 -18.06
CA ARG A 215 -8.43 16.74 -18.20
C ARG A 215 -8.78 17.97 -17.37
N LEU A 216 -8.01 18.25 -16.30
CA LEU A 216 -8.23 19.37 -15.40
C LEU A 216 -7.43 20.61 -15.81
N CYS A 217 -6.10 20.55 -15.84
CA CYS A 217 -5.26 21.72 -16.16
C CYS A 217 -5.01 21.91 -17.65
N LYS A 218 -5.13 20.84 -18.47
CA LYS A 218 -4.89 20.84 -19.92
C LYS A 218 -3.47 21.27 -20.37
N GLU A 219 -2.53 21.34 -19.44
CA GLU A 219 -1.17 21.85 -19.70
C GLU A 219 -0.12 20.73 -19.74
N LYS A 220 -0.20 19.79 -18.83
CA LYS A 220 0.76 18.68 -18.69
C LYS A 220 0.14 17.34 -19.05
N PRO A 221 0.94 16.34 -19.47
CA PRO A 221 0.44 14.99 -19.70
C PRO A 221 -0.29 14.43 -18.46
N GLU A 222 -1.43 13.77 -18.68
CA GLU A 222 -2.21 13.16 -17.60
C GLU A 222 -1.60 11.83 -17.18
N THR A 223 -0.48 11.88 -16.48
CA THR A 223 0.15 10.72 -15.84
C THR A 223 -0.39 10.54 -14.41
N ILE A 224 -0.20 9.37 -13.82
CA ILE A 224 -0.53 9.13 -12.41
C ILE A 224 0.24 10.14 -11.53
N ARG A 225 1.55 10.29 -11.76
CA ARG A 225 2.40 11.26 -11.04
C ARG A 225 1.80 12.67 -11.07
N HIS A 226 1.36 13.12 -12.24
CA HIS A 226 0.74 14.44 -12.39
C HIS A 226 -0.57 14.56 -11.60
N ILE A 227 -1.45 13.55 -11.68
CA ILE A 227 -2.77 13.61 -11.00
C ILE A 227 -2.60 13.60 -9.48
N ILE A 228 -1.69 12.78 -8.92
CA ILE A 228 -1.62 12.59 -7.47
C ILE A 228 -0.77 13.63 -6.74
N SER A 229 0.12 14.37 -7.45
CA SER A 229 1.05 15.29 -6.79
C SER A 229 1.47 16.51 -7.62
N GLY A 230 1.06 16.64 -8.90
CA GLY A 230 1.58 17.68 -9.78
C GLY A 230 0.54 18.60 -10.44
N CYS A 231 -0.76 18.33 -10.28
CA CYS A 231 -1.80 19.12 -10.95
C CYS A 231 -2.17 20.36 -10.14
N LYS A 232 -1.90 21.54 -10.67
CA LYS A 232 -2.19 22.82 -10.01
C LYS A 232 -3.68 23.03 -9.68
N GLN A 233 -4.60 22.42 -10.45
CA GLN A 233 -6.04 22.51 -10.20
C GLN A 233 -6.51 21.74 -8.94
N LEU A 234 -5.64 20.90 -8.39
CA LEU A 234 -5.94 20.10 -7.20
C LEU A 234 -5.29 20.64 -5.91
N VAL A 235 -4.40 21.64 -6.03
CA VAL A 235 -3.61 22.19 -4.91
C VAL A 235 -4.50 22.73 -3.80
N GLY A 236 -5.38 23.68 -4.09
CA GLY A 236 -6.25 24.32 -3.08
C GLY A 236 -7.43 23.48 -2.60
N THR A 237 -7.58 22.23 -3.06
CA THR A 237 -8.75 21.41 -2.75
C THR A 237 -8.38 20.00 -2.32
N LYS A 238 -8.03 19.15 -3.27
CA LYS A 238 -7.85 17.70 -3.02
C LYS A 238 -6.53 17.40 -2.32
N TYR A 239 -5.45 18.09 -2.68
CA TYR A 239 -4.17 17.89 -2.02
C TYR A 239 -4.19 18.44 -0.60
N THR A 240 -4.74 19.63 -0.39
CA THR A 240 -4.97 20.21 0.95
C THR A 240 -5.82 19.27 1.80
N ASN A 241 -6.95 18.77 1.28
CA ASN A 241 -7.80 17.83 2.03
C ASN A 241 -7.07 16.52 2.40
N ARG A 242 -6.17 16.01 1.54
CA ARG A 242 -5.34 14.84 1.86
C ARG A 242 -4.33 15.16 2.94
N HIS A 243 -3.65 16.28 2.85
CA HIS A 243 -2.70 16.82 3.79
C HIS A 243 -3.35 17.00 5.18
N ASP A 244 -4.39 17.79 5.27
CA ASP A 244 -5.06 18.11 6.54
C ASP A 244 -5.61 16.90 7.28
N LYS A 245 -5.98 15.82 6.58
CA LYS A 245 -6.41 14.57 7.22
C LYS A 245 -5.27 13.86 7.95
N VAL A 246 -4.07 13.92 7.43
CA VAL A 246 -2.89 13.35 8.09
C VAL A 246 -2.55 14.19 9.32
N ASP A 247 -2.51 15.51 9.14
CA ASP A 247 -2.25 16.46 10.21
C ASP A 247 -3.22 16.32 11.37
N LYS A 248 -4.53 16.25 11.07
CA LYS A 248 -5.59 16.04 12.07
C LYS A 248 -5.36 14.82 12.94
N TYR A 249 -4.91 13.72 12.35
CA TYR A 249 -4.62 12.50 13.11
C TYR A 249 -3.47 12.73 14.08
N ILE A 250 -2.43 13.44 13.66
CA ILE A 250 -1.29 13.73 14.53
C ILE A 250 -1.67 14.73 15.60
N HIS A 251 -2.34 15.84 15.26
CA HIS A 251 -2.83 16.82 16.22
C HIS A 251 -3.72 16.17 17.29
N TRP A 252 -4.65 15.30 16.89
CA TRP A 252 -5.51 14.55 17.80
C TRP A 252 -4.71 13.71 18.81
N ASN A 253 -3.64 13.00 18.36
CA ASN A 253 -2.77 12.23 19.26
C ASN A 253 -1.98 13.14 20.20
N LEU A 254 -1.46 14.25 19.70
CA LEU A 254 -0.69 15.21 20.50
C LEU A 254 -1.52 15.82 21.65
N LEU A 255 -2.80 16.11 21.42
CA LEU A 255 -3.72 16.58 22.47
C LEU A 255 -4.03 15.47 23.47
N LYS A 256 -4.32 14.27 22.97
CA LYS A 256 -4.63 13.11 23.82
C LYS A 256 -3.48 12.74 24.75
N ASP A 257 -2.24 12.80 24.28
CA ASP A 257 -1.04 12.52 25.08
C ASP A 257 -0.85 13.53 26.23
N ARG A 258 -1.41 14.72 26.08
CA ARG A 258 -1.38 15.78 27.10
C ARG A 258 -2.61 15.80 27.99
N GLY A 259 -3.45 14.76 27.90
CA GLY A 259 -4.64 14.61 28.75
C GLY A 259 -5.80 15.54 28.39
N ILE A 260 -5.74 16.19 27.21
CA ILE A 260 -6.87 16.99 26.72
C ILE A 260 -7.96 16.07 26.23
N GLU A 261 -9.19 16.38 26.64
CA GLU A 261 -10.37 15.68 26.14
C GLU A 261 -10.56 15.96 24.66
N VAL A 262 -10.53 14.90 23.87
CA VAL A 262 -10.73 14.94 22.42
C VAL A 262 -11.89 14.02 22.02
N CYS A 263 -12.48 14.26 20.84
CA CYS A 263 -13.51 13.39 20.31
C CYS A 263 -13.01 11.92 20.21
N ARG A 264 -13.93 10.97 20.35
CA ARG A 264 -13.63 9.52 20.34
C ARG A 264 -12.89 9.09 19.07
N ASN A 265 -13.30 9.63 17.93
CA ASN A 265 -12.79 9.27 16.63
C ASN A 265 -11.94 10.42 16.07
N TRP A 266 -10.69 10.18 15.77
CA TRP A 266 -9.77 11.19 15.25
C TRP A 266 -10.25 11.88 13.95
N PHE A 267 -11.03 11.17 13.11
CA PHE A 267 -11.54 11.72 11.85
C PHE A 267 -12.70 12.72 12.04
N GLU A 268 -13.29 12.78 13.24
CA GLU A 268 -14.29 13.77 13.66
C GLU A 268 -13.62 15.00 14.28
N HIS A 269 -12.33 14.90 14.63
CA HIS A 269 -11.58 15.97 15.26
C HIS A 269 -11.51 17.22 14.36
N VAL A 270 -11.75 18.37 14.96
CA VAL A 270 -11.58 19.69 14.33
C VAL A 270 -10.51 20.42 15.12
N PRO A 271 -9.31 20.62 14.55
CA PRO A 271 -8.22 21.29 15.24
C PRO A 271 -8.56 22.77 15.52
N GLU A 272 -8.30 23.21 16.75
CA GLU A 272 -8.29 24.61 17.11
C GLU A 272 -6.96 25.25 16.71
N LYS A 273 -6.98 26.58 16.46
CA LYS A 273 -5.78 27.30 16.03
C LYS A 273 -4.70 27.31 17.09
N VAL A 274 -5.07 27.43 18.34
CA VAL A 274 -4.17 27.42 19.48
C VAL A 274 -4.86 26.68 20.61
N THR A 275 -4.18 25.66 21.16
CA THR A 275 -4.66 24.90 22.31
C THR A 275 -3.58 24.93 23.38
N GLU A 276 -3.92 25.41 24.58
CA GLU A 276 -3.04 25.43 25.74
C GLU A 276 -3.26 24.23 26.65
N CYS A 277 -2.16 23.56 27.02
CA CYS A 277 -2.13 22.35 27.85
C CYS A 277 -1.13 22.55 28.98
N GLY A 278 -1.50 23.29 30.03
CA GLY A 278 -0.56 23.67 31.11
C GLY A 278 0.60 24.49 30.53
N GLU A 279 1.81 23.98 30.66
CA GLU A 279 3.02 24.66 30.16
C GLU A 279 3.29 24.42 28.65
N THR A 280 2.46 23.62 27.99
CA THR A 280 2.62 23.34 26.54
C THR A 280 1.54 24.04 25.74
N THR A 281 1.91 24.68 24.65
CA THR A 281 1.00 25.27 23.66
C THR A 281 1.15 24.53 22.33
N ILE A 282 0.03 24.07 21.77
CA ILE A 282 -0.02 23.46 20.43
C ILE A 282 -0.75 24.42 19.50
N MET A 283 -0.08 24.78 18.40
CA MET A 283 -0.63 25.68 17.39
C MET A 283 -0.85 24.91 16.09
N TRP A 284 -2.03 25.04 15.53
CA TRP A 284 -2.43 24.43 14.25
C TRP A 284 -2.46 25.48 13.15
N ASP A 285 -1.66 25.26 12.08
CA ASP A 285 -1.65 26.10 10.89
C ASP A 285 -1.74 27.60 11.25
N SER A 286 -0.87 28.05 12.16
CA SER A 286 -0.84 29.39 12.71
C SER A 286 0.48 30.08 12.40
N PRO A 287 0.45 31.33 11.93
CA PRO A 287 1.68 32.08 11.70
C PRO A 287 2.35 32.42 13.02
N ILE A 288 3.66 32.25 13.08
CA ILE A 288 4.49 32.64 14.22
C ILE A 288 5.05 34.04 13.94
N THR A 289 4.84 34.96 14.88
CA THR A 289 5.43 36.30 14.83
C THR A 289 6.81 36.27 15.44
N THR A 290 7.79 36.85 14.75
CA THR A 290 9.19 36.94 15.16
C THR A 290 9.67 38.38 15.00
N ASP A 291 10.72 38.79 15.73
CA ASP A 291 11.29 40.13 15.64
C ASP A 291 11.83 40.45 14.25
N LYS A 292 12.44 39.47 13.61
CA LYS A 292 12.84 39.56 12.22
C LYS A 292 11.81 38.89 11.31
N LYS A 293 11.56 39.50 10.18
CA LYS A 293 10.66 38.92 9.17
C LYS A 293 11.22 37.62 8.62
N VAL A 294 10.54 36.50 8.89
CA VAL A 294 10.81 35.17 8.34
C VAL A 294 9.76 34.85 7.27
N CYS A 295 10.18 34.45 6.08
CA CYS A 295 9.25 34.14 4.99
C CYS A 295 8.44 32.88 5.26
N ALA A 296 9.07 31.84 5.84
CA ALA A 296 8.44 30.55 6.16
C ALA A 296 8.07 30.52 7.65
N ASN A 297 7.06 31.28 8.05
CA ASN A 297 6.67 31.45 9.45
C ASN A 297 5.40 30.67 9.86
N ARG A 298 4.92 29.75 9.02
CA ARG A 298 3.67 29.04 9.26
C ARG A 298 3.86 27.53 9.08
N PRO A 299 4.36 26.81 10.10
CA PRO A 299 4.34 25.36 10.14
C PRO A 299 2.92 24.80 10.24
N ASP A 300 2.72 23.57 9.84
CA ASP A 300 1.40 22.92 9.94
C ASP A 300 1.00 22.71 11.41
N ILE A 301 1.94 22.25 12.26
CA ILE A 301 1.74 22.19 13.70
C ILE A 301 3.02 22.72 14.38
N THR A 302 2.83 23.52 15.44
CA THR A 302 3.92 23.96 16.31
C THR A 302 3.62 23.52 17.74
N ILE A 303 4.57 22.87 18.39
CA ILE A 303 4.51 22.54 19.81
C ILE A 303 5.52 23.45 20.53
N HIS A 304 5.04 24.21 21.50
CA HIS A 304 5.89 25.04 22.35
C HIS A 304 5.77 24.55 23.81
N ASP A 305 6.82 23.98 24.34
CA ASP A 305 6.93 23.52 25.73
C ASP A 305 7.74 24.55 26.52
N ARG A 306 7.04 25.34 27.35
CA ARG A 306 7.64 26.38 28.17
C ARG A 306 8.47 25.81 29.32
N LYS A 307 8.05 24.68 29.89
CA LYS A 307 8.75 24.00 30.99
C LYS A 307 10.10 23.47 30.53
N GLU A 308 10.12 22.73 29.46
CA GLU A 308 11.35 22.16 28.89
C GLU A 308 12.14 23.20 28.06
N ARG A 309 11.54 24.36 27.78
CA ARG A 309 12.08 25.42 26.91
C ARG A 309 12.43 24.86 25.51
N LYS A 310 11.49 24.15 24.94
CA LYS A 310 11.63 23.49 23.64
C LYS A 310 10.49 23.86 22.70
N ALA A 311 10.80 23.91 21.39
CA ALA A 311 9.79 23.99 20.35
C ALA A 311 10.03 22.95 19.27
N VAL A 312 8.93 22.37 18.77
CA VAL A 312 8.95 21.42 17.65
C VAL A 312 8.05 21.96 16.55
N LEU A 313 8.62 22.15 15.38
CA LEU A 313 7.92 22.55 14.15
C LEU A 313 7.62 21.29 13.34
N ILE A 314 6.37 21.03 13.05
CA ILE A 314 5.96 19.86 12.28
C ILE A 314 5.41 20.33 10.95
N ASP A 315 5.91 19.74 9.86
CA ASP A 315 5.45 20.07 8.52
C ASP A 315 5.24 18.81 7.68
N PHE A 316 4.09 18.74 7.04
CA PHE A 316 3.65 17.56 6.30
C PHE A 316 3.85 17.73 4.79
N SER A 317 4.04 16.62 4.11
CA SER A 317 3.93 16.60 2.66
C SER A 317 3.58 15.22 2.14
N VAL A 318 2.82 15.19 1.04
CA VAL A 318 2.53 13.96 0.31
C VAL A 318 2.97 14.12 -1.15
N PRO A 319 4.30 14.09 -1.41
CA PRO A 319 4.86 14.18 -2.75
C PRO A 319 4.65 12.89 -3.56
N TYR A 320 5.05 12.90 -4.83
CA TYR A 320 5.27 11.66 -5.55
C TYR A 320 6.42 10.87 -4.91
N ASP A 321 6.34 9.57 -4.96
CA ASP A 321 7.15 8.63 -4.16
C ASP A 321 8.67 8.81 -4.35
N THR A 322 9.13 9.12 -5.57
CA THR A 322 10.57 9.38 -5.84
C THR A 322 11.09 10.69 -5.23
N ASN A 323 10.22 11.60 -4.83
CA ASN A 323 10.59 12.93 -4.35
C ASN A 323 10.60 13.04 -2.81
N ILE A 324 10.46 11.92 -2.08
CA ILE A 324 10.37 11.95 -0.60
C ILE A 324 11.65 12.51 0.05
N VAL A 325 12.82 12.16 -0.47
CA VAL A 325 14.13 12.61 0.05
C VAL A 325 14.29 14.11 -0.14
N GLU A 326 14.05 14.57 -1.38
CA GLU A 326 14.12 16.00 -1.72
C GLU A 326 13.16 16.83 -0.85
N LYS A 327 11.93 16.32 -0.68
CA LYS A 327 10.93 17.01 0.15
C LYS A 327 11.28 16.99 1.64
N THR A 328 11.91 15.95 2.14
CA THR A 328 12.40 15.92 3.52
C THR A 328 13.47 16.99 3.74
N ALA A 329 14.46 17.07 2.85
CA ALA A 329 15.51 18.10 2.89
C ALA A 329 14.92 19.53 2.75
N GLU A 330 13.99 19.73 1.79
CA GLU A 330 13.31 21.02 1.60
C GLU A 330 12.61 21.49 2.89
N LYS A 331 11.90 20.61 3.58
CA LYS A 331 11.19 20.97 4.82
C LYS A 331 12.13 21.30 5.97
N LEU A 332 13.22 20.56 6.13
CA LEU A 332 14.24 20.83 7.14
C LEU A 332 14.92 22.19 6.91
N ILE A 333 15.25 22.52 5.66
CA ILE A 333 15.88 23.80 5.32
C ILE A 333 14.89 24.96 5.44
N LYS A 334 13.65 24.76 5.02
CA LYS A 334 12.58 25.77 4.99
C LYS A 334 12.41 26.51 6.31
N TYR A 335 12.53 25.81 7.42
CA TYR A 335 12.25 26.36 8.76
C TYR A 335 13.49 26.72 9.57
N LYS A 336 14.70 26.62 9.01
CA LYS A 336 15.94 26.97 9.75
C LYS A 336 15.96 28.40 10.30
N ASP A 337 15.56 29.37 9.48
CA ASP A 337 15.50 30.77 9.91
C ASP A 337 14.45 30.94 11.01
N LEU A 338 13.32 30.27 10.92
CA LEU A 338 12.27 30.28 11.93
C LEU A 338 12.75 29.65 13.25
N GLU A 339 13.43 28.50 13.20
CA GLU A 339 14.02 27.86 14.38
C GLU A 339 14.94 28.82 15.14
N ILE A 340 15.83 29.52 14.44
CA ILE A 340 16.77 30.48 15.02
C ILE A 340 16.03 31.64 15.67
N GLU A 341 15.04 32.21 15.01
CA GLU A 341 14.32 33.38 15.52
C GLU A 341 13.41 33.02 16.72
N ILE A 342 12.66 31.91 16.67
CA ILE A 342 11.83 31.50 17.82
C ILE A 342 12.67 31.07 19.00
N GLN A 343 13.86 30.50 18.80
CA GLN A 343 14.78 30.15 19.87
C GLN A 343 15.19 31.39 20.66
N LYS A 344 15.40 32.52 19.99
CA LYS A 344 15.69 33.80 20.62
C LYS A 344 14.47 34.42 21.29
N CYS A 345 13.37 34.59 20.50
CA CYS A 345 12.16 35.27 20.98
C CYS A 345 11.49 34.57 22.16
N TRP A 346 11.50 33.25 22.18
CA TRP A 346 10.88 32.44 23.24
C TRP A 346 11.88 31.94 24.28
N ASN A 347 13.15 32.36 24.20
CA ASN A 347 14.24 31.95 25.09
C ASN A 347 14.34 30.41 25.25
N LEU A 348 14.34 29.69 24.12
CA LEU A 348 14.34 28.24 24.10
C LEU A 348 15.76 27.67 24.21
N LYS A 349 15.87 26.49 24.82
CA LYS A 349 17.11 25.69 24.84
C LYS A 349 17.29 24.93 23.51
N GLU A 350 16.18 24.47 22.94
CA GLU A 350 16.17 23.60 21.76
C GLU A 350 14.99 23.90 20.84
N THR A 351 15.25 23.89 19.55
CA THR A 351 14.25 23.95 18.51
C THR A 351 14.54 22.87 17.48
N SER A 352 13.51 22.24 16.96
CA SER A 352 13.67 21.21 15.93
C SER A 352 12.51 21.22 14.94
N THR A 353 12.80 20.85 13.70
CA THR A 353 11.79 20.61 12.67
C THR A 353 11.64 19.13 12.44
N VAL A 354 10.41 18.64 12.48
CA VAL A 354 10.05 17.24 12.21
C VAL A 354 9.27 17.17 10.90
N PRO A 355 9.92 16.74 9.80
CA PRO A 355 9.23 16.55 8.52
C PRO A 355 8.47 15.21 8.53
N VAL A 356 7.18 15.25 8.29
CA VAL A 356 6.37 14.03 8.12
C VAL A 356 6.03 13.85 6.66
N ILE A 357 6.87 13.12 5.95
CA ILE A 357 6.78 12.93 4.49
C ILE A 357 6.32 11.51 4.17
N ILE A 358 5.29 11.41 3.33
CA ILE A 358 4.76 10.13 2.86
C ILE A 358 4.55 10.22 1.36
N GLY A 359 5.12 9.29 0.61
CA GLY A 359 4.86 9.18 -0.82
C GLY A 359 3.38 8.97 -1.12
N ALA A 360 2.89 9.58 -2.17
CA ALA A 360 1.46 9.54 -2.53
C ALA A 360 0.94 8.11 -2.80
N LEU A 361 1.82 7.16 -3.11
CA LEU A 361 1.52 5.74 -3.30
C LEU A 361 2.05 4.84 -2.17
N GLY A 362 2.48 5.44 -1.05
CA GLY A 362 2.74 4.74 0.19
C GLY A 362 4.21 4.63 0.61
N THR A 363 5.16 5.15 -0.16
CA THR A 363 6.58 5.11 0.18
C THR A 363 6.88 5.95 1.42
N VAL A 364 7.72 5.43 2.32
CA VAL A 364 8.19 6.13 3.51
C VAL A 364 9.71 5.98 3.65
N SER A 365 10.34 6.98 4.27
CA SER A 365 11.78 6.93 4.58
C SER A 365 12.08 6.06 5.79
N THR A 366 13.35 5.64 5.93
CA THR A 366 13.87 4.93 7.10
C THR A 366 13.65 5.71 8.40
N ASP A 367 13.73 7.03 8.36
CA ASP A 367 13.58 7.91 9.53
C ASP A 367 12.12 8.18 9.89
N HIS A 368 11.17 7.88 9.00
CA HIS A 368 9.75 8.20 9.18
C HIS A 368 9.19 7.73 10.53
N LYS A 369 9.50 6.48 10.91
CA LYS A 369 9.05 5.92 12.19
C LYS A 369 9.65 6.66 13.37
N GLN A 370 10.92 7.06 13.30
CA GLN A 370 11.59 7.80 14.36
C GLN A 370 11.02 9.22 14.48
N TYR A 371 10.77 9.90 13.37
CA TYR A 371 10.12 11.21 13.39
C TYR A 371 8.75 11.17 14.08
N LEU A 372 7.91 10.20 13.74
CA LEU A 372 6.61 10.04 14.40
C LEU A 372 6.74 9.72 15.89
N LYS A 373 7.68 8.85 16.25
CA LYS A 373 7.94 8.48 17.65
C LYS A 373 8.43 9.66 18.48
N ASN A 374 9.24 10.53 17.91
CA ASN A 374 9.70 11.76 18.59
C ASN A 374 8.54 12.73 18.89
N LEU A 375 7.44 12.65 18.14
CA LEU A 375 6.25 13.46 18.39
C LEU A 375 5.36 12.82 19.47
N SER A 376 5.13 11.51 19.38
CA SER A 376 4.31 10.74 20.32
C SER A 376 4.47 9.23 20.08
N GLU A 377 4.60 8.46 21.15
CA GLU A 377 4.59 6.99 21.12
C GLU A 377 3.24 6.41 20.64
N ASN A 378 2.15 7.18 20.77
CA ASN A 378 0.80 6.77 20.41
C ASN A 378 0.47 6.98 18.91
N ILE A 379 1.31 7.68 18.16
CA ILE A 379 1.13 7.86 16.71
C ILE A 379 1.46 6.57 15.99
N ASN A 380 0.43 5.95 15.38
CA ASN A 380 0.61 4.72 14.62
C ASN A 380 1.01 5.03 13.15
N PRO A 381 2.24 4.70 12.71
CA PRO A 381 2.70 4.96 11.35
C PRO A 381 1.80 4.37 10.26
N ASN A 382 1.15 3.21 10.53
CA ASN A 382 0.26 2.59 9.56
C ASN A 382 -1.04 3.38 9.36
N VAL A 383 -1.51 4.10 10.37
CA VAL A 383 -2.69 4.99 10.25
C VAL A 383 -2.33 6.23 9.46
N VAL A 384 -1.15 6.81 9.69
CA VAL A 384 -0.61 7.96 8.95
C VAL A 384 -0.51 7.60 7.45
N GLN A 385 0.17 6.51 7.13
CA GLN A 385 0.31 5.99 5.75
C GLN A 385 -1.05 5.69 5.10
N LYS A 386 -1.93 4.97 5.81
CA LYS A 386 -3.29 4.68 5.34
C LYS A 386 -4.07 5.94 4.99
N THR A 387 -3.98 6.97 5.82
CA THR A 387 -4.72 8.23 5.63
C THR A 387 -4.26 8.93 4.35
N ALA A 388 -2.95 9.00 4.09
CA ALA A 388 -2.40 9.54 2.85
C ALA A 388 -2.87 8.73 1.62
N LEU A 389 -2.81 7.41 1.69
CA LEU A 389 -3.25 6.50 0.63
C LEU A 389 -4.75 6.62 0.32
N LEU A 390 -5.61 6.74 1.34
CA LEU A 390 -7.04 6.97 1.14
C LEU A 390 -7.31 8.31 0.45
N GLY A 391 -6.55 9.35 0.80
CA GLY A 391 -6.58 10.63 0.11
C GLY A 391 -6.21 10.49 -1.37
N THR A 392 -5.14 9.77 -1.67
CA THR A 392 -4.71 9.50 -3.06
C THR A 392 -5.75 8.69 -3.83
N ALA A 393 -6.31 7.62 -3.24
CA ALA A 393 -7.37 6.85 -3.88
C ALA A 393 -8.62 7.69 -4.17
N ASN A 394 -8.96 8.64 -3.27
CA ASN A 394 -10.05 9.58 -3.48
C ASN A 394 -9.76 10.54 -4.66
N ILE A 395 -8.55 11.08 -4.74
CA ILE A 395 -8.12 11.92 -5.87
C ILE A 395 -8.27 11.17 -7.19
N LEU A 396 -7.71 9.96 -7.28
CA LEU A 396 -7.76 9.14 -8.48
C LEU A 396 -9.20 8.81 -8.90
N ARG A 397 -10.06 8.43 -7.95
CA ARG A 397 -11.48 8.14 -8.24
C ARG A 397 -12.21 9.35 -8.78
N ASN A 398 -12.03 10.51 -8.17
CA ASN A 398 -12.70 11.73 -8.60
C ASN A 398 -12.20 12.19 -9.98
N VAL A 399 -10.89 12.24 -10.19
CA VAL A 399 -10.32 12.71 -11.47
C VAL A 399 -10.61 11.76 -12.61
N LEU A 400 -10.44 10.45 -12.39
CA LEU A 400 -10.62 9.44 -13.44
C LEU A 400 -12.07 8.92 -13.55
N SER A 401 -13.01 9.45 -12.76
CA SER A 401 -14.40 9.00 -12.69
C SER A 401 -14.53 7.49 -12.45
N ILE A 402 -13.64 6.95 -11.62
CA ILE A 402 -13.69 5.55 -11.22
C ILE A 402 -14.79 5.42 -10.17
N ASN A 403 -16.02 5.13 -10.60
CA ASN A 403 -17.15 4.97 -9.71
C ASN A 403 -16.94 3.79 -8.77
N ALA A 404 -17.11 4.05 -7.47
CA ALA A 404 -17.48 2.98 -6.55
C ALA A 404 -18.84 2.44 -7.01
N LYS A 405 -18.91 1.13 -7.28
CA LYS A 405 -20.07 0.31 -7.73
C LYS A 405 -21.27 1.10 -8.26
N PRO A 406 -21.82 0.77 -9.42
CA PRO A 406 -23.11 1.33 -9.80
C PRO A 406 -24.07 1.07 -8.62
N LYS A 407 -24.70 2.11 -8.10
CA LYS A 407 -25.85 1.97 -7.23
C LYS A 407 -26.81 1.07 -8.00
N ASN A 408 -27.17 -0.09 -7.41
CA ASN A 408 -28.27 -0.87 -7.93
C ASN A 408 -29.46 0.08 -8.02
N THR A 409 -29.74 0.60 -9.18
CA THR A 409 -31.05 1.08 -9.52
C THR A 409 -31.90 -0.17 -9.49
N SER A 410 -32.67 -0.32 -8.43
CA SER A 410 -33.84 -1.18 -8.39
C SER A 410 -34.65 -0.85 -9.62
N VAL A 411 -34.61 -1.71 -10.62
CA VAL A 411 -35.64 -1.76 -11.64
C VAL A 411 -36.76 -2.51 -10.95
N GLU A 412 -37.71 -1.74 -10.40
CA GLU A 412 -39.09 -2.19 -10.26
C GLU A 412 -39.59 -2.56 -11.65
N LYS A 413 -39.81 -3.86 -11.85
CA LYS A 413 -40.98 -4.44 -12.49
C LYS A 413 -40.87 -5.95 -12.47
#